data_9600c3da27ec8400e9dccebf18ec1453
#
_entry.id   9600c3da27ec8400e9dccebf18ec1453
#
_cell.length_a   1.000
_cell.length_b   1.000
_cell.length_c   1.000
_cell.angle_alpha   90.00
_cell.angle_beta   90.00
_cell.angle_gamma   90.00
#
_symmetry.space_group_name_H-M   'P 1'
#
loop_
_entity.id
_entity.type
_entity.pdbx_description
1 polymer ?
#
loop_
_entity_poly.entity_id
_entity_poly.type
_entity_poly.pdbx_seq_one_letter_code
_entity_poly.pdbx_strand_id
1 'polypeptide(L)'
;MNLQEFTEHFESFVIFIQEAWEQKDLEILKAIVSDCEDFINAYGHQFKCYSQTAKEWKESYKKNREKRKEIAKGICEWCGRKKGTNCHHLAKRGRLVLYNDVRLLRILCADCHRLFHS
;
A
#
# COMPACT_ATOMS: atom_id res chain seq x y z
N MET A 1 -0.43 15.20 17.74
CA MET A 1 0.04 13.80 17.62
C MET A 1 1.55 13.80 17.39
N ASN A 2 2.29 13.03 18.16
CA ASN A 2 3.74 12.89 17.95
C ASN A 2 4.05 11.74 16.98
N LEU A 3 5.33 11.62 16.58
CA LEU A 3 5.76 10.62 15.62
C LEU A 3 5.50 9.19 16.12
N GLN A 4 5.69 8.92 17.40
CA GLN A 4 5.44 7.60 17.97
C GLN A 4 3.96 7.22 17.86
N GLU A 5 3.07 8.12 18.23
CA GLU A 5 1.62 7.90 18.12
C GLU A 5 1.20 7.69 16.67
N PHE A 6 1.73 8.50 15.75
CA PHE A 6 1.47 8.34 14.32
C PHE A 6 1.91 6.96 13.83
N THR A 7 3.12 6.54 14.19
CA THR A 7 3.68 5.24 13.77
C THR A 7 2.84 4.08 14.30
N GLU A 8 2.41 4.14 15.56
CA GLU A 8 1.56 3.11 16.16
C GLU A 8 0.21 2.99 15.43
N HIS A 9 -0.42 4.11 15.12
CA HIS A 9 -1.67 4.12 14.35
C HIS A 9 -1.47 3.57 12.94
N PHE A 10 -0.41 3.98 12.28
CA PHE A 10 -0.09 3.48 10.94
C PHE A 10 0.11 1.96 10.96
N GLU A 11 0.88 1.45 11.92
CA GLU A 11 1.10 0.01 12.04
C GLU A 11 -0.20 -0.76 12.28
N SER A 12 -1.13 -0.20 13.06
CA SER A 12 -2.45 -0.80 13.26
C SER A 12 -3.22 -0.90 11.95
N PHE A 13 -3.19 0.14 11.11
CA PHE A 13 -3.83 0.08 9.78
C PHE A 13 -3.20 -1.00 8.91
N VAL A 14 -1.87 -1.13 8.93
CA VAL A 14 -1.18 -2.16 8.15
C VAL A 14 -1.63 -3.56 8.57
N ILE A 15 -1.77 -3.81 9.86
CA ILE A 15 -2.26 -5.09 10.39
C ILE A 15 -3.69 -5.37 9.89
N PHE A 16 -4.60 -4.40 10.00
CA PHE A 16 -5.98 -4.57 9.56
C PHE A 16 -6.08 -4.76 8.04
N ILE A 17 -5.27 -4.05 7.28
CA ILE A 17 -5.20 -4.22 5.82
C ILE A 17 -4.77 -5.65 5.48
N GLN A 18 -3.74 -6.16 6.16
CA GLN A 18 -3.26 -7.52 5.93
C GLN A 18 -4.30 -8.58 6.28
N GLU A 19 -5.02 -8.41 7.39
CA GLU A 19 -6.10 -9.32 7.78
C GLU A 19 -7.22 -9.34 6.75
N ALA A 20 -7.66 -8.17 6.29
CA ALA A 20 -8.70 -8.07 5.26
C ALA A 20 -8.24 -8.70 3.94
N TRP A 21 -6.97 -8.52 3.59
CA TRP A 21 -6.36 -9.15 2.42
C TRP A 21 -6.42 -10.68 2.51
N GLU A 22 -6.02 -11.24 3.64
CA GLU A 22 -6.02 -12.68 3.86
C GLU A 22 -7.42 -13.29 3.79
N GLN A 23 -8.43 -12.56 4.27
CA GLN A 23 -9.83 -12.98 4.20
C GLN A 23 -10.45 -12.76 2.83
N LYS A 24 -9.75 -12.10 1.90
CA LYS A 24 -10.24 -11.77 0.56
C LYS A 24 -11.55 -10.96 0.59
N ASP A 25 -11.70 -10.13 1.60
CA ASP A 25 -12.85 -9.24 1.72
C ASP A 25 -12.52 -7.88 1.11
N LEU A 26 -12.86 -7.72 -0.16
CA LEU A 26 -12.51 -6.52 -0.92
C LEU A 26 -13.19 -5.26 -0.38
N GLU A 27 -14.44 -5.36 0.05
CA GLU A 27 -15.19 -4.20 0.57
C GLU A 27 -14.59 -3.68 1.88
N ILE A 28 -14.31 -4.60 2.81
CA ILE A 28 -13.66 -4.24 4.08
C ILE A 28 -12.26 -3.69 3.81
N LEU A 29 -11.52 -4.33 2.91
CA LEU A 29 -10.18 -3.87 2.55
C LEU A 29 -10.21 -2.43 2.04
N LYS A 30 -11.12 -2.10 1.12
CA LYS A 30 -11.27 -0.75 0.58
C LYS A 30 -11.63 0.26 1.66
N ALA A 31 -12.51 -0.10 2.59
CA ALA A 31 -12.91 0.77 3.69
C ALA A 31 -11.73 1.07 4.62
N ILE A 32 -10.96 0.06 5.00
CA ILE A 32 -9.78 0.24 5.87
C ILE A 32 -8.71 1.06 5.16
N VAL A 33 -8.48 0.80 3.87
CA VAL A 33 -7.53 1.59 3.06
C VAL A 33 -7.94 3.05 3.00
N SER A 34 -9.22 3.35 2.79
CA SER A 34 -9.73 4.72 2.78
C SER A 34 -9.49 5.43 4.12
N ASP A 35 -9.74 4.75 5.23
CA ASP A 35 -9.49 5.30 6.57
C ASP A 35 -8.00 5.54 6.80
N CYS A 36 -7.16 4.62 6.34
CA CYS A 36 -5.70 4.77 6.40
C CYS A 36 -5.23 5.99 5.61
N GLU A 37 -5.75 6.18 4.40
CA GLU A 37 -5.43 7.34 3.56
C GLU A 37 -5.85 8.65 4.22
N ASP A 38 -7.03 8.69 4.81
CA ASP A 38 -7.53 9.86 5.53
C ASP A 38 -6.61 10.20 6.72
N PHE A 39 -6.21 9.19 7.47
CA PHE A 39 -5.29 9.34 8.60
C PHE A 39 -3.93 9.88 8.15
N ILE A 40 -3.32 9.28 7.13
CA ILE A 40 -2.02 9.68 6.62
C ILE A 40 -2.07 11.12 6.10
N ASN A 41 -3.11 11.49 5.35
CA ASN A 41 -3.24 12.83 4.80
C ASN A 41 -3.53 13.88 5.87
N ALA A 42 -4.22 13.51 6.95
CA ALA A 42 -4.50 14.43 8.05
C ALA A 42 -3.25 14.72 8.91
N TYR A 43 -2.41 13.71 9.13
CA TYR A 43 -1.33 13.79 10.11
C TYR A 43 0.08 13.58 9.55
N GLY A 44 0.23 12.92 8.41
CA GLY A 44 1.55 12.53 7.89
C GLY A 44 2.42 13.70 7.46
N HIS A 45 1.82 14.79 6.98
CA HIS A 45 2.55 15.94 6.46
C HIS A 45 3.38 16.68 7.51
N GLN A 46 3.08 16.51 8.76
CA GLN A 46 3.84 17.15 9.85
C GLN A 46 5.19 16.45 10.10
N PHE A 47 5.41 15.27 9.52
CA PHE A 47 6.64 14.50 9.71
C PHE A 47 7.48 14.48 8.44
N LYS A 48 8.72 14.99 8.51
CA LYS A 48 9.63 15.06 7.35
C LYS A 48 9.90 13.71 6.71
N CYS A 49 9.91 12.65 7.51
CA CYS A 49 10.19 11.29 7.02
C CYS A 49 9.12 10.75 6.07
N TYR A 50 7.95 11.39 6.02
CA TYR A 50 6.84 10.98 5.17
C TYR A 50 6.56 11.96 4.03
N SER A 51 7.13 13.18 4.08
CA SER A 51 7.02 14.16 3.00
C SER A 51 8.21 14.02 2.07
N GLN A 52 8.06 14.40 0.78
CA GLN A 52 9.07 14.09 -0.21
C GLN A 52 9.02 14.95 -1.46
N THR A 53 10.12 14.89 -2.21
CA THR A 53 10.18 15.39 -3.58
C THR A 53 9.70 14.29 -4.54
N ALA A 54 9.40 14.66 -5.79
CA ALA A 54 9.05 13.71 -6.83
C ALA A 54 10.15 12.66 -7.06
N LYS A 55 11.41 13.09 -6.94
CA LYS A 55 12.57 12.20 -7.09
C LYS A 55 12.61 11.14 -5.99
N GLU A 56 12.45 11.54 -4.74
CA GLU A 56 12.44 10.63 -3.58
C GLU A 56 11.29 9.63 -3.69
N TRP A 57 10.11 10.08 -4.14
CA TRP A 57 8.97 9.20 -4.33
C TRP A 57 9.26 8.13 -5.38
N LYS A 58 9.82 8.52 -6.53
CA LYS A 58 10.16 7.58 -7.60
C LYS A 58 11.21 6.57 -7.17
N GLU A 59 12.23 7.01 -6.45
CA GLU A 59 13.30 6.13 -5.95
C GLU A 59 12.75 5.11 -4.94
N SER A 60 11.94 5.56 -3.99
CA SER A 60 11.34 4.65 -3.00
C SER A 60 10.37 3.67 -3.65
N TYR A 61 9.60 4.12 -4.64
CA TYR A 61 8.68 3.23 -5.36
C TYR A 61 9.44 2.15 -6.12
N LYS A 62 10.47 2.54 -6.87
CA LYS A 62 11.28 1.58 -7.63
C LYS A 62 11.87 0.50 -6.72
N LYS A 63 12.48 0.93 -5.61
CA LYS A 63 13.09 0.01 -4.64
C LYS A 63 12.06 -0.95 -4.04
N ASN A 64 10.95 -0.44 -3.56
CA ASN A 64 9.95 -1.25 -2.87
C ASN A 64 9.12 -2.10 -3.84
N ARG A 65 8.93 -1.65 -5.07
CA ARG A 65 8.32 -2.47 -6.12
C ARG A 65 9.15 -3.71 -6.40
N GLU A 66 10.48 -3.57 -6.51
CA GLU A 66 11.35 -4.73 -6.73
C GLU A 66 11.30 -5.70 -5.55
N LYS A 67 11.28 -5.21 -4.32
CA LYS A 67 11.09 -6.06 -3.14
C LYS A 67 9.77 -6.80 -3.19
N ARG A 68 8.69 -6.14 -3.59
CA ARG A 68 7.37 -6.77 -3.65
C ARG A 68 7.31 -7.84 -4.74
N LYS A 69 7.96 -7.62 -5.87
CA LYS A 69 8.08 -8.63 -6.92
C LYS A 69 8.75 -9.90 -6.41
N GLU A 70 9.80 -9.78 -5.61
CA GLU A 70 10.47 -10.92 -5.00
C GLU A 70 9.55 -11.70 -4.06
N ILE A 71 8.74 -11.00 -3.27
CA ILE A 71 7.77 -11.62 -2.36
C ILE A 71 6.70 -12.37 -3.16
N ALA A 72 6.19 -11.79 -4.24
CA ALA A 72 5.13 -12.37 -5.05
C ALA A 72 5.59 -13.54 -5.92
N LYS A 73 6.89 -13.63 -6.22
CA LYS A 73 7.49 -14.70 -7.03
C LYS A 73 6.82 -14.87 -8.41
N GLY A 74 6.42 -13.74 -9.00
CA GLY A 74 5.86 -13.73 -10.36
C GLY A 74 4.38 -14.10 -10.47
N ILE A 75 3.70 -14.34 -9.35
CA ILE A 75 2.30 -14.78 -9.34
C ILE A 75 1.43 -13.68 -8.72
N CYS A 76 0.22 -13.48 -9.27
CA CYS A 76 -0.76 -12.54 -8.71
C CYS A 76 -1.04 -12.86 -7.24
N GLU A 77 -0.88 -11.87 -6.38
CA GLU A 77 -1.05 -12.07 -4.95
C GLU A 77 -2.52 -12.18 -4.51
N TRP A 78 -3.46 -11.78 -5.37
CA TRP A 78 -4.88 -11.88 -5.04
C TRP A 78 -5.47 -13.23 -5.44
N CYS A 79 -5.40 -13.60 -6.73
CA CYS A 79 -5.99 -14.85 -7.20
C CYS A 79 -5.05 -16.06 -7.05
N GLY A 80 -3.74 -15.82 -6.95
CA GLY A 80 -2.76 -16.91 -6.79
C GLY A 80 -2.60 -17.83 -7.99
N ARG A 81 -3.17 -17.49 -9.15
CA ARG A 81 -3.22 -18.38 -10.32
C ARG A 81 -2.55 -17.81 -11.55
N LYS A 82 -2.72 -16.53 -11.82
CA LYS A 82 -2.20 -15.88 -13.01
C LYS A 82 -0.88 -15.19 -12.74
N LYS A 83 -0.13 -14.91 -13.81
CA LYS A 83 1.11 -14.14 -13.71
C LYS A 83 0.81 -12.73 -13.19
N GLY A 84 1.57 -12.29 -12.20
CA GLY A 84 1.50 -10.94 -11.67
C GLY A 84 2.27 -9.97 -12.54
N THR A 85 1.59 -8.99 -13.13
CA THR A 85 2.16 -8.04 -14.08
C THR A 85 2.10 -6.59 -13.63
N ASN A 86 1.26 -6.28 -12.65
CA ASN A 86 1.04 -4.90 -12.19
C ASN A 86 1.40 -4.77 -10.72
N CYS A 87 2.14 -3.73 -10.38
CA CYS A 87 2.37 -3.36 -8.99
C CYS A 87 1.31 -2.33 -8.59
N HIS A 88 0.42 -2.73 -7.69
CA HIS A 88 -0.72 -1.92 -7.25
C HIS A 88 -0.46 -1.33 -5.87
N HIS A 89 -0.72 -0.02 -5.72
CA HIS A 89 -0.76 0.62 -4.41
C HIS A 89 -2.12 0.33 -3.76
N LEU A 90 -2.13 -0.30 -2.60
CA LEU A 90 -3.37 -0.50 -1.85
C LEU A 90 -3.89 0.85 -1.33
N ALA A 91 -2.99 1.69 -0.85
CA ALA A 91 -3.31 3.03 -0.38
C ALA A 91 -2.48 4.04 -1.17
N LYS A 92 -3.12 5.05 -1.76
CA LYS A 92 -2.44 6.11 -2.49
C LYS A 92 -3.33 7.33 -2.62
N ARG A 93 -3.06 8.34 -1.81
CA ARG A 93 -3.70 9.66 -1.95
C ARG A 93 -2.58 10.70 -1.86
N GLY A 94 -2.13 11.19 -3.02
CA GLY A 94 -0.96 12.06 -3.09
C GLY A 94 0.34 11.25 -3.19
N ARG A 95 1.49 11.91 -3.01
CA ARG A 95 2.81 11.31 -3.24
C ARG A 95 3.66 11.28 -1.97
N LEU A 96 3.12 10.73 -0.90
CA LEU A 96 3.93 10.50 0.30
C LEU A 96 4.70 9.18 0.17
N VAL A 97 5.96 9.18 0.59
CA VAL A 97 6.84 7.99 0.55
C VAL A 97 6.20 6.82 1.28
N LEU A 98 5.42 7.10 2.33
CA LEU A 98 4.77 6.07 3.13
C LEU A 98 3.85 5.18 2.30
N TYR A 99 3.24 5.71 1.23
CA TYR A 99 2.41 4.89 0.33
C TYR A 99 3.22 3.88 -0.47
N ASN A 100 4.53 4.03 -0.55
CA ASN A 100 5.42 3.08 -1.21
C ASN A 100 5.94 2.00 -0.25
N ASP A 101 5.48 1.97 1.00
CA ASP A 101 5.80 0.89 1.93
C ASP A 101 5.47 -0.45 1.29
N VAL A 102 6.41 -1.39 1.34
CA VAL A 102 6.26 -2.69 0.67
C VAL A 102 5.01 -3.44 1.15
N ARG A 103 4.59 -3.19 2.37
CA ARG A 103 3.38 -3.82 2.96
C ARG A 103 2.08 -3.25 2.37
N LEU A 104 2.15 -2.10 1.69
CA LEU A 104 1.02 -1.46 1.02
C LEU A 104 1.05 -1.65 -0.49
N LEU A 105 1.99 -2.44 -1.01
CA LEU A 105 2.08 -2.78 -2.43
C LEU A 105 1.65 -4.22 -2.63
N ARG A 106 1.03 -4.50 -3.78
CA ARG A 106 0.67 -5.87 -4.18
C ARG A 106 0.93 -6.06 -5.66
N ILE A 107 1.39 -7.26 -6.03
CA ILE A 107 1.58 -7.63 -7.43
C ILE A 107 0.31 -8.35 -7.88
N LEU A 108 -0.33 -7.81 -8.92
CA LEU A 108 -1.62 -8.31 -9.40
C LEU A 108 -1.55 -8.65 -10.88
N CYS A 109 -2.36 -9.63 -11.32
CA CYS A 109 -2.62 -9.84 -12.73
C CYS A 109 -3.56 -8.73 -13.25
N ALA A 110 -3.68 -8.61 -14.57
CA ALA A 110 -4.51 -7.55 -15.18
C ALA A 110 -5.97 -7.62 -14.71
N ASP A 111 -6.52 -8.84 -14.59
CA ASP A 111 -7.92 -9.01 -14.18
C ASP A 111 -8.16 -8.58 -12.74
N CYS A 112 -7.30 -8.99 -11.81
CA CYS A 112 -7.40 -8.60 -10.41
C CYS A 112 -7.12 -7.11 -10.24
N HIS A 113 -6.19 -6.55 -10.99
CA HIS A 113 -5.91 -5.12 -10.96
C HIS A 113 -7.15 -4.30 -11.34
N ARG A 114 -7.88 -4.73 -12.38
CA ARG A 114 -9.15 -4.09 -12.74
C ARG A 114 -10.19 -4.19 -11.63
N LEU A 115 -10.24 -5.31 -10.93
CA LEU A 115 -11.16 -5.52 -9.81
C LEU A 115 -10.94 -4.48 -8.70
N PHE A 116 -9.68 -4.17 -8.40
CA PHE A 116 -9.35 -3.18 -7.37
C PHE A 116 -9.68 -1.74 -7.79
N HIS A 117 -9.82 -1.48 -9.07
CA HIS A 117 -10.18 -0.16 -9.60
C HIS A 117 -11.66 0.01 -9.95
N SER A 118 -12.46 -1.01 -9.74
CA SER A 118 -13.90 -0.95 -10.03
C SER A 118 -14.72 -0.38 -8.88
#